data_a6c968709f3de5e95a7409d47076828e
#
_entry.id   a6c968709f3de5e95a7409d47076828e
#
_cell.length_a   1.000
_cell.length_b   1.000
_cell.length_c   1.000
_cell.angle_alpha   90.00
_cell.angle_beta   90.00
_cell.angle_gamma   90.00
#
_symmetry.space_group_name_H-M   'P 1'
#
loop_
_entity.id
_entity.type
_entity.pdbx_description
1 polymer ?
#
loop_
_entity_poly.entity_id
_entity_poly.type
_entity_poly.pdbx_seq_one_letter_code
_entity_poly.pdbx_strand_id
1 'polypeptide(L)'
;MKKTFLALCSIAVLLYACKDEDVINNPDLSSRQATQDHLFAEQTFNDVGRIVEEGFLASGVNKSYPSYNLIDLIRPNGDTINALEINFGTINYVHNEKLRKGKIIITYTGKYRDSLAVITTTFDNYYVDNNLIQGERVVTNQGRNGKGNMRFTIAVNNASIVTNNGMINWSSNRTREWVSGIATYGIISDDRYKITGSASGIGVNNNSFSMEITDTLNIDLGCLPSCVIKSGTAKISPNGYADRIINYGDSLCDCNFDITINGTNYPIVVN
;
A
#
# COMPACT_ATOMS: atom_id res chain seq x y z
N MET A 1 -45.14 25.23 -74.87
CA MET A 1 -45.27 23.88 -74.33
C MET A 1 -43.96 23.49 -73.66
N LYS A 2 -43.83 23.63 -72.37
CA LYS A 2 -42.72 23.11 -71.57
C LYS A 2 -43.31 22.42 -70.34
N LYS A 3 -43.17 21.12 -70.30
CA LYS A 3 -43.59 20.28 -69.18
C LYS A 3 -42.55 20.36 -68.10
N THR A 4 -42.87 20.91 -66.95
CA THR A 4 -42.05 20.86 -65.75
C THR A 4 -42.34 19.59 -64.98
N PHE A 5 -41.32 18.73 -64.86
CA PHE A 5 -41.34 17.54 -64.05
C PHE A 5 -41.00 17.95 -62.59
N LEU A 6 -41.92 17.72 -61.71
CA LEU A 6 -41.73 17.88 -60.27
C LEU A 6 -41.16 16.61 -59.70
N ALA A 7 -39.86 16.60 -59.35
CA ALA A 7 -39.20 15.50 -58.68
C ALA A 7 -39.49 15.61 -57.17
N LEU A 8 -40.24 14.69 -56.64
CA LEU A 8 -40.51 14.53 -55.23
C LEU A 8 -39.28 13.84 -54.57
N CYS A 9 -38.49 14.63 -53.85
CA CYS A 9 -37.34 14.11 -53.10
C CYS A 9 -37.85 13.67 -51.72
N SER A 10 -38.06 12.36 -51.58
CA SER A 10 -38.40 11.74 -50.29
C SER A 10 -37.10 11.67 -49.43
N ILE A 11 -37.03 12.53 -48.44
CA ILE A 11 -35.96 12.49 -47.39
C ILE A 11 -36.28 11.31 -46.48
N ALA A 12 -35.58 10.20 -46.65
CA ALA A 12 -35.54 9.12 -45.67
C ALA A 12 -34.71 9.58 -44.48
N VAL A 13 -35.38 9.97 -43.40
CA VAL A 13 -34.73 10.19 -42.10
C VAL A 13 -34.30 8.83 -41.56
N LEU A 14 -33.03 8.50 -41.73
CA LEU A 14 -32.39 7.41 -41.02
C LEU A 14 -32.28 7.81 -39.55
N LEU A 15 -33.22 7.35 -38.73
CA LEU A 15 -33.06 7.31 -37.29
C LEU A 15 -31.91 6.33 -36.99
N TYR A 16 -30.73 6.83 -36.84
CA TYR A 16 -29.67 6.15 -36.13
C TYR A 16 -30.15 6.04 -34.67
N ALA A 17 -30.79 4.94 -34.34
CA ALA A 17 -30.86 4.51 -32.96
C ALA A 17 -29.42 4.27 -32.50
N CYS A 18 -28.86 5.20 -31.73
CA CYS A 18 -27.77 4.83 -30.83
C CYS A 18 -28.32 3.68 -29.99
N LYS A 19 -27.89 2.46 -30.28
CA LYS A 19 -27.90 1.43 -29.25
C LYS A 19 -27.03 2.01 -28.16
N ASP A 20 -27.63 2.36 -27.04
CA ASP A 20 -26.94 2.37 -25.78
C ASP A 20 -26.26 0.99 -25.70
N GLU A 21 -24.95 0.96 -25.85
CA GLU A 21 -24.20 -0.23 -25.47
C GLU A 21 -24.57 -0.41 -23.99
N ASP A 22 -25.35 -1.45 -23.71
CA ASP A 22 -25.54 -1.92 -22.36
C ASP A 22 -24.15 -1.96 -21.76
N VAL A 23 -23.85 -1.04 -20.83
CA VAL A 23 -22.66 -1.13 -20.02
C VAL A 23 -22.78 -2.50 -19.38
N ILE A 24 -22.06 -3.47 -19.93
CA ILE A 24 -21.99 -4.83 -19.39
C ILE A 24 -21.46 -4.61 -17.99
N ASN A 25 -22.38 -4.58 -17.05
CA ASN A 25 -22.07 -4.46 -15.63
C ASN A 25 -21.47 -5.81 -15.24
N ASN A 26 -20.22 -6.03 -15.72
CA ASN A 26 -19.47 -7.23 -15.41
C ASN A 26 -19.06 -7.10 -13.93
N PRO A 27 -19.69 -7.86 -13.03
CA PRO A 27 -19.39 -7.77 -11.59
C PRO A 27 -17.90 -7.90 -11.30
N ASP A 28 -17.17 -8.71 -12.08
CA ASP A 28 -15.75 -8.90 -11.91
C ASP A 28 -14.91 -7.66 -12.27
N LEU A 29 -15.36 -6.81 -13.19
CA LEU A 29 -14.70 -5.55 -13.48
C LEU A 29 -14.93 -4.52 -12.39
N SER A 30 -16.14 -4.41 -11.84
CA SER A 30 -16.46 -3.49 -10.75
C SER A 30 -15.73 -3.86 -9.45
N SER A 31 -15.40 -5.12 -9.26
CA SER A 31 -14.64 -5.60 -8.10
C SER A 31 -13.12 -5.36 -8.16
N ARG A 32 -12.59 -4.91 -9.31
CA ARG A 32 -11.17 -4.49 -9.42
C ARG A 32 -10.84 -3.36 -8.45
N GLN A 33 -11.80 -2.47 -8.19
CA GLN A 33 -11.61 -1.34 -7.29
C GLN A 33 -11.18 -1.79 -5.88
N ALA A 34 -11.85 -2.76 -5.28
CA ALA A 34 -11.49 -3.26 -3.95
C ALA A 34 -10.05 -3.82 -3.90
N THR A 35 -9.63 -4.50 -4.98
CA THR A 35 -8.24 -5.00 -5.10
C THR A 35 -7.24 -3.84 -5.24
N GLN A 36 -7.56 -2.84 -6.07
CA GLN A 36 -6.74 -1.64 -6.24
C GLN A 36 -6.63 -0.86 -4.94
N ASP A 37 -7.74 -0.70 -4.22
CA ASP A 37 -7.78 0.00 -2.93
C ASP A 37 -6.92 -0.72 -1.87
N HIS A 38 -6.98 -2.07 -1.83
CA HIS A 38 -6.11 -2.84 -0.96
C HIS A 38 -4.64 -2.62 -1.30
N LEU A 39 -4.25 -2.79 -2.56
CA LEU A 39 -2.85 -2.63 -3.00
C LEU A 39 -2.35 -1.21 -2.75
N PHE A 40 -3.19 -0.21 -3.00
CA PHE A 40 -2.87 1.19 -2.74
C PHE A 40 -2.63 1.46 -1.24
N ALA A 41 -3.49 0.94 -0.37
CA ALA A 41 -3.32 1.06 1.07
C ALA A 41 -2.03 0.36 1.54
N GLU A 42 -1.77 -0.86 1.07
CA GLU A 42 -0.55 -1.60 1.42
C GLU A 42 0.71 -0.88 0.96
N GLN A 43 0.76 -0.38 -0.28
CA GLN A 43 1.88 0.41 -0.79
C GLN A 43 2.10 1.69 0.03
N THR A 44 1.00 2.37 0.41
CA THR A 44 1.07 3.61 1.20
C THR A 44 1.69 3.35 2.57
N PHE A 45 1.26 2.32 3.29
CA PHE A 45 1.80 1.99 4.62
C PHE A 45 3.19 1.33 4.58
N ASN A 46 3.56 0.67 3.48
CA ASN A 46 4.94 0.23 3.24
C ASN A 46 5.87 1.42 2.99
N ASP A 47 5.41 2.42 2.22
CA ASP A 47 6.13 3.66 2.00
C ASP A 47 6.31 4.45 3.30
N VAL A 48 5.28 4.56 4.14
CA VAL A 48 5.41 5.11 5.50
C VAL A 48 6.49 4.39 6.30
N GLY A 49 6.53 3.06 6.26
CA GLY A 49 7.57 2.26 6.91
C GLY A 49 8.98 2.65 6.47
N ARG A 50 9.20 2.82 5.16
CA ARG A 50 10.47 3.27 4.59
C ARG A 50 10.86 4.68 5.06
N ILE A 51 9.92 5.61 5.08
CA ILE A 51 10.15 6.97 5.58
C ILE A 51 10.51 6.97 7.07
N VAL A 52 9.90 6.12 7.88
CA VAL A 52 10.24 5.95 9.30
C VAL A 52 11.67 5.43 9.47
N GLU A 53 12.07 4.42 8.70
CA GLU A 53 13.45 3.91 8.70
C GLU A 53 14.47 4.99 8.30
N GLU A 54 14.17 5.76 7.24
CA GLU A 54 14.97 6.92 6.83
C GLU A 54 15.08 7.95 7.95
N GLY A 55 13.96 8.25 8.65
CA GLY A 55 13.92 9.20 9.76
C GLY A 55 14.84 8.79 10.91
N PHE A 56 14.88 7.52 11.29
CA PHE A 56 15.80 7.02 12.31
C PHE A 56 17.28 7.13 11.90
N LEU A 57 17.59 6.93 10.62
CA LEU A 57 18.94 7.07 10.09
C LEU A 57 19.39 8.54 10.00
N ALA A 58 18.44 9.44 9.72
CA ALA A 58 18.70 10.88 9.52
C ALA A 58 18.45 11.73 10.78
N SER A 59 18.00 11.14 11.89
CA SER A 59 17.66 11.88 13.11
C SER A 59 18.85 12.69 13.64
N GLY A 60 18.58 13.95 14.00
CA GLY A 60 19.63 14.91 14.43
C GLY A 60 20.34 15.65 13.27
N VAL A 61 19.97 15.39 12.01
CA VAL A 61 20.48 16.16 10.86
C VAL A 61 19.47 17.26 10.52
N ASN A 62 19.88 18.51 10.75
CA ASN A 62 19.08 19.69 10.39
C ASN A 62 19.09 19.88 8.87
N LYS A 63 17.94 19.61 8.25
CA LYS A 63 17.64 19.94 6.85
C LYS A 63 16.41 20.84 6.79
N SER A 64 16.27 21.62 5.73
CA SER A 64 15.08 22.47 5.57
C SER A 64 13.79 21.64 5.50
N TYR A 65 13.71 20.64 4.62
CA TYR A 65 12.65 19.63 4.53
C TYR A 65 13.17 18.40 3.77
N PRO A 66 12.72 17.17 4.12
CA PRO A 66 12.06 16.88 5.40
C PRO A 66 13.00 17.16 6.57
N SER A 67 12.47 17.64 7.67
CA SER A 67 13.23 17.73 8.91
C SER A 67 12.95 16.52 9.80
N TYR A 68 13.98 16.09 10.56
CA TYR A 68 13.95 14.91 11.41
C TYR A 68 14.30 15.34 12.83
N ASN A 69 13.26 15.64 13.63
CA ASN A 69 13.42 16.23 14.94
C ASN A 69 13.18 15.22 16.04
N LEU A 70 14.11 15.08 16.97
CA LEU A 70 13.81 14.41 18.24
C LEU A 70 13.00 15.37 19.12
N ILE A 71 11.85 14.93 19.57
CA ILE A 71 10.92 15.72 20.39
C ILE A 71 10.48 14.91 21.60
N ASP A 72 10.02 15.62 22.62
CA ASP A 72 9.38 15.03 23.79
C ASP A 72 7.87 15.22 23.69
N LEU A 73 7.12 14.13 23.79
CA LEU A 73 5.67 14.16 23.86
C LEU A 73 5.23 13.95 25.31
N ILE A 74 4.31 14.78 25.79
CA ILE A 74 3.70 14.65 27.12
C ILE A 74 2.44 13.79 26.97
N ARG A 75 2.39 12.68 27.69
CA ARG A 75 1.19 11.83 27.80
C ARG A 75 0.12 12.47 28.68
N PRO A 76 -1.15 12.07 28.53
CA PRO A 76 -2.23 12.57 29.40
C PRO A 76 -2.00 12.38 30.90
N ASN A 77 -1.20 11.39 31.30
CA ASN A 77 -0.80 11.14 32.68
C ASN A 77 0.40 12.00 33.16
N GLY A 78 0.93 12.87 32.28
CA GLY A 78 2.08 13.74 32.54
C GLY A 78 3.44 13.13 32.25
N ASP A 79 3.53 11.85 31.88
CA ASP A 79 4.80 11.23 31.50
C ASP A 79 5.31 11.76 30.17
N THR A 80 6.62 11.93 30.07
CA THR A 80 7.30 12.29 28.82
C THR A 80 7.74 11.04 28.07
N ILE A 81 7.53 11.03 26.76
CA ILE A 81 7.99 9.98 25.86
C ILE A 81 8.82 10.59 24.74
N ASN A 82 10.00 10.02 24.49
CA ASN A 82 10.80 10.41 23.34
C ASN A 82 10.10 10.05 22.04
N ALA A 83 10.13 10.97 21.10
CA ALA A 83 9.55 10.76 19.77
C ALA A 83 10.46 11.32 18.68
N LEU A 84 10.29 10.81 17.48
CA LEU A 84 10.86 11.36 16.25
C LEU A 84 9.71 11.99 15.44
N GLU A 85 9.83 13.27 15.15
CA GLU A 85 8.96 13.98 14.20
C GLU A 85 9.66 14.03 12.84
N ILE A 86 8.99 13.58 11.79
CA ILE A 86 9.39 13.80 10.41
C ILE A 86 8.44 14.82 9.83
N ASN A 87 8.94 16.00 9.48
CA ASN A 87 8.14 17.13 9.06
C ASN A 87 8.44 17.50 7.60
N PHE A 88 7.41 17.43 6.75
CA PHE A 88 7.46 17.80 5.33
C PHE A 88 6.95 19.22 5.07
N GLY A 89 6.58 19.98 6.11
CA GLY A 89 6.02 21.32 5.97
C GLY A 89 4.52 21.31 5.66
N THR A 90 3.99 22.51 5.35
CA THR A 90 2.56 22.73 5.10
C THR A 90 2.21 22.75 3.60
N ILE A 91 3.21 22.81 2.73
CA ILE A 91 3.07 22.78 1.27
C ILE A 91 3.69 21.50 0.73
N ASN A 92 3.25 21.08 -0.46
CA ASN A 92 3.78 19.88 -1.09
C ASN A 92 5.30 19.98 -1.32
N TYR A 93 6.02 19.01 -0.82
CA TYR A 93 7.45 18.80 -0.98
C TYR A 93 7.70 17.47 -1.69
N VAL A 94 8.54 17.46 -2.73
CA VAL A 94 8.89 16.23 -3.44
C VAL A 94 9.96 15.47 -2.65
N HIS A 95 9.61 14.28 -2.20
CA HIS A 95 10.54 13.37 -1.51
C HIS A 95 10.31 11.93 -1.95
N ASN A 96 11.36 11.27 -2.41
CA ASN A 96 11.29 9.91 -2.98
C ASN A 96 10.19 9.79 -4.04
N GLU A 97 10.21 10.71 -5.02
CA GLU A 97 9.29 10.76 -6.17
C GLU A 97 7.81 10.98 -5.85
N LYS A 98 7.48 11.31 -4.58
CA LYS A 98 6.12 11.57 -4.12
C LYS A 98 6.00 12.97 -3.56
N LEU A 99 4.82 13.59 -3.75
CA LEU A 99 4.45 14.84 -3.11
C LEU A 99 4.03 14.57 -1.67
N ARG A 100 4.67 15.23 -0.68
CA ARG A 100 4.37 15.04 0.73
C ARG A 100 4.20 16.37 1.43
N LYS A 101 3.33 16.43 2.43
CA LYS A 101 3.21 17.53 3.39
C LYS A 101 2.67 17.01 4.72
N GLY A 102 2.77 17.82 5.78
CA GLY A 102 2.38 17.42 7.13
C GLY A 102 3.48 16.67 7.86
N LYS A 103 3.11 15.91 8.87
CA LYS A 103 4.07 15.29 9.77
C LYS A 103 3.76 13.82 10.02
N ILE A 104 4.83 13.07 10.24
CA ILE A 104 4.79 11.70 10.79
C ILE A 104 5.38 11.78 12.19
N ILE A 105 4.67 11.27 13.17
CA ILE A 105 5.10 11.23 14.58
C ILE A 105 5.36 9.77 14.96
N ILE A 106 6.57 9.50 15.43
CA ILE A 106 7.03 8.16 15.77
C ILE A 106 7.40 8.12 17.25
N THR A 107 6.69 7.33 18.05
CA THR A 107 7.08 6.99 19.41
C THR A 107 7.73 5.62 19.45
N TYR A 108 8.68 5.41 20.36
CA TYR A 108 9.40 4.13 20.42
C TYR A 108 9.85 3.82 21.85
N THR A 109 9.90 2.53 22.19
CA THR A 109 10.36 2.05 23.50
C THR A 109 11.82 1.57 23.47
N GLY A 110 12.41 1.45 22.29
CA GLY A 110 13.78 0.99 22.06
C GLY A 110 14.15 1.08 20.59
N LYS A 111 15.35 0.66 20.23
CA LYS A 111 15.80 0.62 18.85
C LYS A 111 15.08 -0.52 18.11
N TYR A 112 14.99 -0.41 16.80
CA TYR A 112 14.29 -1.39 15.94
C TYR A 112 14.72 -2.85 16.17
N ARG A 113 16.00 -3.08 16.50
CA ARG A 113 16.58 -4.41 16.74
C ARG A 113 16.53 -4.86 18.19
N ASP A 114 16.11 -4.01 19.12
CA ASP A 114 15.98 -4.39 20.52
C ASP A 114 14.77 -5.29 20.69
N SER A 115 14.96 -6.42 21.37
CA SER A 115 13.85 -7.35 21.63
C SER A 115 12.76 -6.65 22.41
N LEU A 116 11.50 -6.87 22.03
CA LEU A 116 10.30 -6.26 22.59
C LEU A 116 10.17 -4.75 22.36
N ALA A 117 11.06 -4.14 21.55
CA ALA A 117 10.88 -2.75 21.17
C ALA A 117 9.57 -2.58 20.37
N VAL A 118 8.84 -1.52 20.69
CA VAL A 118 7.62 -1.10 20.01
C VAL A 118 7.86 0.25 19.37
N ILE A 119 7.55 0.36 18.08
CA ILE A 119 7.61 1.59 17.30
C ILE A 119 6.20 1.88 16.80
N THR A 120 5.62 2.98 17.26
CA THR A 120 4.28 3.43 16.89
C THR A 120 4.38 4.68 16.02
N THR A 121 3.77 4.64 14.86
CA THR A 121 3.73 5.73 13.87
C THR A 121 2.32 6.25 13.75
N THR A 122 2.15 7.56 13.90
CA THR A 122 0.90 8.31 13.72
C THR A 122 1.13 9.52 12.81
N PHE A 123 0.05 10.21 12.44
CA PHE A 123 0.08 11.24 11.41
C PHE A 123 -0.57 12.54 11.91
N ASP A 124 0.03 13.68 11.55
CA ASP A 124 -0.53 15.01 11.75
C ASP A 124 -0.62 15.72 10.41
N ASN A 125 -1.84 15.81 9.85
CA ASN A 125 -2.11 16.39 8.54
C ASN A 125 -1.15 15.88 7.45
N TYR A 126 -0.82 14.58 7.50
CA TYR A 126 0.13 13.96 6.57
C TYR A 126 -0.57 13.57 5.28
N TYR A 127 -0.01 14.04 4.18
CA TYR A 127 -0.50 13.75 2.82
C TYR A 127 0.61 13.13 1.98
N VAL A 128 0.22 12.18 1.14
CA VAL A 128 1.04 11.62 0.06
C VAL A 128 0.26 11.73 -1.23
N ASP A 129 0.84 12.41 -2.25
CA ASP A 129 0.23 12.66 -3.55
C ASP A 129 -1.21 13.22 -3.42
N ASN A 130 -1.37 14.20 -2.50
CA ASN A 130 -2.62 14.83 -2.10
C ASN A 130 -3.66 13.93 -1.41
N ASN A 131 -3.35 12.69 -1.09
CA ASN A 131 -4.21 11.81 -0.29
C ASN A 131 -3.88 11.97 1.20
N LEU A 132 -4.89 12.26 2.03
CA LEU A 132 -4.72 12.35 3.48
C LEU A 132 -4.60 10.95 4.08
N ILE A 133 -3.52 10.75 4.85
CA ILE A 133 -3.22 9.48 5.52
C ILE A 133 -3.48 9.63 7.01
N GLN A 134 -4.25 8.71 7.58
CA GLN A 134 -4.60 8.68 9.00
C GLN A 134 -4.51 7.24 9.53
N GLY A 135 -4.56 7.10 10.87
CA GLY A 135 -4.49 5.82 11.56
C GLY A 135 -3.17 5.62 12.28
N GLU A 136 -2.85 4.37 12.56
CA GLU A 136 -1.67 3.99 13.35
C GLU A 136 -0.97 2.80 12.72
N ARG A 137 0.36 2.83 12.67
CA ARG A 137 1.18 1.68 12.30
C ARG A 137 2.09 1.32 13.47
N VAL A 138 1.98 0.08 13.95
CA VAL A 138 2.75 -0.43 15.09
C VAL A 138 3.67 -1.55 14.63
N VAL A 139 4.96 -1.42 14.91
CA VAL A 139 5.95 -2.48 14.72
C VAL A 139 6.45 -2.93 16.08
N THR A 140 6.33 -4.22 16.35
CA THR A 140 6.85 -4.83 17.58
C THR A 140 7.90 -5.88 17.24
N ASN A 141 9.10 -5.72 17.76
CA ASN A 141 10.13 -6.75 17.68
C ASN A 141 9.80 -7.90 18.64
N GLN A 142 9.53 -9.09 18.09
CA GLN A 142 9.16 -10.29 18.86
C GLN A 142 10.41 -11.08 19.35
N GLY A 143 11.60 -10.51 19.16
CA GLY A 143 12.84 -11.23 19.41
C GLY A 143 13.18 -12.27 18.34
N ARG A 144 14.05 -13.21 18.68
CA ARG A 144 14.50 -14.26 17.76
C ARG A 144 13.64 -15.51 17.93
N ASN A 145 13.30 -16.11 16.79
CA ASN A 145 12.62 -17.42 16.79
C ASN A 145 13.60 -18.58 17.03
N GLY A 146 13.08 -19.81 17.07
CA GLY A 146 13.90 -21.01 17.27
C GLY A 146 14.97 -21.30 16.19
N LYS A 147 14.92 -20.56 15.05
CA LYS A 147 15.94 -20.59 13.98
C LYS A 147 16.96 -19.46 14.12
N GLY A 148 16.85 -18.61 15.15
CA GLY A 148 17.71 -17.46 15.36
C GLY A 148 17.31 -16.22 14.54
N ASN A 149 16.26 -16.28 13.73
CA ASN A 149 15.81 -15.17 12.89
C ASN A 149 14.98 -14.16 13.71
N MET A 150 15.20 -12.88 13.51
CA MET A 150 14.37 -11.83 14.11
C MET A 150 12.96 -11.86 13.52
N ARG A 151 11.96 -11.72 14.38
CA ARG A 151 10.55 -11.62 14.00
C ARG A 151 9.97 -10.29 14.44
N PHE A 152 9.10 -9.76 13.60
CA PHE A 152 8.36 -8.54 13.86
C PHE A 152 6.89 -8.77 13.57
N THR A 153 6.02 -8.25 14.43
CA THR A 153 4.63 -8.00 14.05
C THR A 153 4.53 -6.56 13.54
N ILE A 154 3.79 -6.38 12.46
CA ILE A 154 3.51 -5.08 11.84
C ILE A 154 2.00 -4.98 11.74
N ALA A 155 1.39 -4.17 12.60
CA ALA A 155 -0.04 -3.91 12.59
C ALA A 155 -0.31 -2.50 12.03
N VAL A 156 -1.34 -2.38 11.21
CA VAL A 156 -1.93 -1.09 10.85
C VAL A 156 -3.36 -1.09 11.35
N ASN A 157 -3.66 -0.12 12.21
CA ASN A 157 -4.93 -0.05 12.92
C ASN A 157 -5.70 1.18 12.46
N ASN A 158 -6.98 0.98 12.13
CA ASN A 158 -7.92 2.07 11.84
C ASN A 158 -7.36 3.08 10.82
N ALA A 159 -6.63 2.58 9.82
CA ALA A 159 -6.12 3.45 8.77
C ALA A 159 -7.26 3.98 7.90
N SER A 160 -7.16 5.24 7.52
CA SER A 160 -7.96 5.81 6.44
C SER A 160 -7.08 6.56 5.46
N ILE A 161 -7.39 6.41 4.17
CA ILE A 161 -6.77 7.15 3.08
C ILE A 161 -7.89 7.90 2.37
N VAL A 162 -7.92 9.24 2.52
CA VAL A 162 -8.90 10.08 1.84
C VAL A 162 -8.33 10.51 0.50
N THR A 163 -8.96 10.04 -0.56
CA THR A 163 -8.61 10.32 -1.95
C THR A 163 -9.66 11.20 -2.62
N ASN A 164 -9.39 11.68 -3.83
CA ASN A 164 -10.38 12.39 -4.64
C ASN A 164 -11.58 11.51 -5.04
N ASN A 165 -11.43 10.18 -5.01
CA ASN A 165 -12.46 9.22 -5.42
C ASN A 165 -13.27 8.67 -4.23
N GLY A 166 -12.92 9.02 -3.01
CA GLY A 166 -13.54 8.53 -1.79
C GLY A 166 -12.52 8.12 -0.73
N MET A 167 -12.98 7.43 0.30
CA MET A 167 -12.17 7.04 1.43
C MET A 167 -11.96 5.52 1.44
N ILE A 168 -10.72 5.11 1.66
CA ILE A 168 -10.36 3.72 1.93
C ILE A 168 -10.13 3.58 3.43
N ASN A 169 -10.88 2.69 4.08
CA ASN A 169 -10.60 2.26 5.45
C ASN A 169 -9.84 0.92 5.37
N TRP A 170 -8.76 0.80 6.13
CA TRP A 170 -7.88 -0.36 6.02
C TRP A 170 -7.25 -0.74 7.36
N SER A 171 -7.08 -2.03 7.56
CA SER A 171 -6.33 -2.59 8.68
C SER A 171 -5.55 -3.80 8.23
N SER A 172 -4.37 -4.02 8.80
CA SER A 172 -3.56 -5.20 8.49
C SER A 172 -2.80 -5.70 9.70
N ASN A 173 -2.49 -6.99 9.68
CA ASN A 173 -1.59 -7.62 10.64
C ASN A 173 -0.65 -8.55 9.88
N ARG A 174 0.65 -8.24 9.94
CA ARG A 174 1.71 -8.98 9.26
C ARG A 174 2.73 -9.51 10.27
N THR A 175 3.23 -10.70 10.02
CA THR A 175 4.47 -11.17 10.63
C THR A 175 5.58 -11.08 9.58
N ARG A 176 6.68 -10.41 9.93
CA ARG A 176 7.90 -10.35 9.14
C ARG A 176 9.01 -11.10 9.86
N GLU A 177 9.58 -12.10 9.21
CA GLU A 177 10.76 -12.81 9.67
C GLU A 177 11.96 -12.39 8.84
N TRP A 178 13.02 -11.88 9.48
CA TRP A 178 14.25 -11.46 8.82
C TRP A 178 15.20 -12.66 8.74
N VAL A 179 15.30 -13.24 7.55
CA VAL A 179 16.00 -14.52 7.36
C VAL A 179 17.45 -14.38 6.90
N SER A 180 17.84 -13.21 6.36
CA SER A 180 19.22 -12.91 5.93
C SER A 180 19.48 -11.40 6.02
N GLY A 181 20.76 -10.98 6.13
CA GLY A 181 21.17 -9.57 6.14
C GLY A 181 21.26 -8.95 7.53
N ILE A 182 20.81 -9.60 8.59
CA ILE A 182 20.74 -9.01 9.93
C ILE A 182 22.12 -8.60 10.51
N ALA A 183 23.19 -9.25 10.08
CA ALA A 183 24.54 -8.94 10.54
C ALA A 183 25.19 -7.76 9.81
N THR A 184 24.68 -7.36 8.67
CA THR A 184 25.24 -6.38 7.73
C THR A 184 24.43 -5.09 7.74
N TYR A 185 24.37 -4.44 8.91
CA TYR A 185 23.60 -3.20 9.09
C TYR A 185 23.98 -2.14 8.06
N GLY A 186 22.95 -1.58 7.41
CA GLY A 186 23.10 -0.56 6.37
C GLY A 186 23.31 -1.11 4.95
N ILE A 187 23.48 -2.43 4.79
CA ILE A 187 23.51 -3.08 3.48
C ILE A 187 22.16 -3.77 3.25
N ILE A 188 21.24 -3.07 2.59
CA ILE A 188 19.87 -3.60 2.38
C ILE A 188 19.80 -4.66 1.27
N SER A 189 20.79 -4.71 0.38
CA SER A 189 20.79 -5.62 -0.77
C SER A 189 20.95 -7.10 -0.41
N ASP A 190 21.39 -7.43 0.80
CA ASP A 190 21.49 -8.81 1.30
C ASP A 190 20.33 -9.18 2.25
N ASP A 191 19.41 -8.23 2.47
CA ASP A 191 18.24 -8.47 3.31
C ASP A 191 17.19 -9.35 2.62
N ARG A 192 16.77 -10.37 3.35
CA ARG A 192 15.72 -11.31 2.94
C ARG A 192 14.69 -11.44 4.04
N TYR A 193 13.43 -11.41 3.65
CA TYR A 193 12.33 -11.52 4.59
C TYR A 193 11.32 -12.58 4.16
N LYS A 194 10.64 -13.15 5.15
CA LYS A 194 9.40 -13.91 4.97
C LYS A 194 8.25 -13.15 5.57
N ILE A 195 7.16 -12.99 4.82
CA ILE A 195 5.98 -12.26 5.27
C ILE A 195 4.76 -13.17 5.22
N THR A 196 3.99 -13.17 6.30
CA THR A 196 2.67 -13.80 6.42
C THR A 196 1.69 -12.82 7.05
N GLY A 197 0.40 -13.12 6.99
CA GLY A 197 -0.65 -12.34 7.67
C GLY A 197 -1.82 -11.99 6.78
N SER A 198 -2.62 -11.03 7.23
CA SER A 198 -3.89 -10.67 6.60
C SER A 198 -4.14 -9.18 6.64
N ALA A 199 -5.11 -8.74 5.86
CA ALA A 199 -5.64 -7.38 5.87
C ALA A 199 -7.15 -7.40 5.62
N SER A 200 -7.82 -6.31 5.94
CA SER A 200 -9.21 -6.10 5.58
C SER A 200 -9.49 -4.61 5.42
N GLY A 201 -10.53 -4.27 4.70
CA GLY A 201 -10.87 -2.88 4.49
C GLY A 201 -12.23 -2.68 3.83
N ILE A 202 -12.54 -1.40 3.64
CA ILE A 202 -13.67 -0.93 2.85
C ILE A 202 -13.11 0.05 1.84
N GLY A 203 -13.29 -0.21 0.56
CA GLY A 203 -12.81 0.61 -0.53
C GLY A 203 -13.64 1.86 -0.79
N VAL A 204 -13.19 2.68 -1.74
CA VAL A 204 -13.84 3.97 -2.10
C VAL A 204 -15.30 3.82 -2.54
N ASN A 205 -15.69 2.66 -3.05
CA ASN A 205 -17.06 2.35 -3.45
C ASN A 205 -17.89 1.65 -2.35
N ASN A 206 -17.48 1.75 -1.07
CA ASN A 206 -18.11 1.06 0.06
C ASN A 206 -18.12 -0.49 -0.06
N ASN A 207 -17.30 -1.05 -0.92
CA ASN A 207 -17.14 -2.49 -1.00
C ASN A 207 -16.11 -2.98 0.02
N SER A 208 -16.53 -3.85 0.93
CA SER A 208 -15.61 -4.47 1.88
C SER A 208 -14.79 -5.58 1.21
N PHE A 209 -13.60 -5.78 1.71
CA PHE A 209 -12.70 -6.84 1.26
C PHE A 209 -11.86 -7.39 2.41
N SER A 210 -11.41 -8.62 2.24
CA SER A 210 -10.35 -9.21 3.06
C SER A 210 -9.20 -9.66 2.16
N MET A 211 -8.01 -9.77 2.75
CA MET A 211 -6.82 -10.31 2.10
C MET A 211 -6.08 -11.23 3.06
N GLU A 212 -5.61 -12.34 2.56
CA GLU A 212 -4.79 -13.32 3.29
C GLU A 212 -3.58 -13.72 2.46
N ILE A 213 -2.41 -13.77 3.07
CA ILE A 213 -1.23 -14.41 2.48
C ILE A 213 -1.41 -15.90 2.68
N THR A 214 -1.77 -16.61 1.63
CA THR A 214 -2.07 -18.06 1.67
C THR A 214 -0.82 -18.92 1.58
N ASP A 215 0.24 -18.41 0.93
CA ASP A 215 1.57 -18.97 0.98
C ASP A 215 2.58 -17.86 1.24
N THR A 216 3.56 -18.15 2.09
CA THR A 216 4.53 -17.17 2.59
C THR A 216 5.17 -16.35 1.47
N LEU A 217 5.07 -15.04 1.53
CA LEU A 217 5.77 -14.14 0.61
C LEU A 217 7.26 -14.12 0.94
N ASN A 218 8.10 -14.44 -0.04
CA ASN A 218 9.54 -14.36 0.05
C ASN A 218 10.02 -13.06 -0.57
N ILE A 219 10.59 -12.19 0.25
CA ILE A 219 11.09 -10.86 -0.11
C ILE A 219 12.60 -10.89 -0.22
N ASP A 220 13.13 -10.30 -1.27
CA ASP A 220 14.55 -10.17 -1.54
C ASP A 220 14.88 -8.73 -1.93
N LEU A 221 15.48 -7.95 -1.02
CA LEU A 221 15.85 -6.56 -1.32
C LEU A 221 17.04 -6.45 -2.29
N GLY A 222 17.76 -7.55 -2.55
CA GLY A 222 18.76 -7.61 -3.61
C GLY A 222 18.18 -7.50 -5.02
N CYS A 223 16.87 -7.64 -5.16
CA CYS A 223 16.17 -7.43 -6.43
C CYS A 223 15.96 -5.94 -6.79
N LEU A 224 16.18 -5.00 -5.83
CA LEU A 224 16.03 -3.59 -6.14
C LEU A 224 16.95 -3.15 -7.29
N PRO A 225 16.46 -2.31 -8.22
CA PRO A 225 15.18 -1.59 -8.23
C PRO A 225 13.97 -2.38 -8.78
N SER A 226 14.13 -3.64 -9.17
CA SER A 226 13.03 -4.50 -9.59
C SER A 226 12.10 -4.88 -8.43
N CYS A 227 11.08 -5.69 -8.72
CA CYS A 227 10.13 -6.14 -7.70
C CYS A 227 10.80 -7.08 -6.69
N VAL A 228 10.59 -6.78 -5.42
CA VAL A 228 11.25 -7.48 -4.31
C VAL A 228 10.52 -8.75 -3.83
N ILE A 229 9.25 -8.93 -4.22
CA ILE A 229 8.48 -10.14 -3.90
C ILE A 229 8.86 -11.20 -4.95
N LYS A 230 9.58 -12.21 -4.52
CA LYS A 230 10.08 -13.26 -5.43
C LYS A 230 9.13 -14.44 -5.58
N SER A 231 8.34 -14.73 -4.57
CA SER A 231 7.40 -15.86 -4.60
C SER A 231 6.42 -15.79 -3.44
N GLY A 232 5.41 -16.64 -3.50
CA GLY A 232 4.34 -16.77 -2.54
C GLY A 232 2.99 -16.44 -3.15
N THR A 233 1.92 -16.64 -2.39
CA THR A 233 0.56 -16.40 -2.86
C THR A 233 -0.25 -15.58 -1.86
N ALA A 234 -1.15 -14.76 -2.38
CA ALA A 234 -2.11 -14.02 -1.60
C ALA A 234 -3.51 -14.15 -2.22
N LYS A 235 -4.51 -14.14 -1.37
CA LYS A 235 -5.91 -14.16 -1.78
C LYS A 235 -6.58 -12.86 -1.34
N ILE A 236 -7.21 -12.15 -2.26
CA ILE A 236 -8.08 -11.01 -1.97
C ILE A 236 -9.52 -11.43 -2.24
N SER A 237 -10.38 -11.26 -1.26
CA SER A 237 -11.79 -11.63 -1.28
C SER A 237 -12.67 -10.38 -1.15
N PRO A 238 -13.07 -9.73 -2.26
CA PRO A 238 -14.03 -8.64 -2.22
C PRO A 238 -15.41 -9.19 -1.93
N ASN A 239 -16.17 -8.53 -1.07
CA ASN A 239 -17.51 -8.98 -0.68
C ASN A 239 -18.45 -9.00 -1.88
N GLY A 240 -19.13 -10.14 -2.10
CA GLY A 240 -20.06 -10.35 -3.21
C GLY A 240 -19.42 -10.64 -4.57
N TYR A 241 -18.09 -10.83 -4.62
CA TYR A 241 -17.36 -11.11 -5.86
C TYR A 241 -16.43 -12.32 -5.69
N ALA A 242 -15.97 -12.86 -6.80
CA ALA A 242 -15.02 -13.96 -6.81
C ALA A 242 -13.69 -13.58 -6.16
N ASP A 243 -13.01 -14.53 -5.53
CA ASP A 243 -11.67 -14.37 -5.00
C ASP A 243 -10.66 -14.07 -6.11
N ARG A 244 -9.65 -13.28 -5.78
CA ARG A 244 -8.46 -13.01 -6.59
C ARG A 244 -7.28 -13.69 -5.93
N ILE A 245 -6.73 -14.70 -6.58
CA ILE A 245 -5.53 -15.39 -6.13
C ILE A 245 -4.36 -14.79 -6.87
N ILE A 246 -3.44 -14.15 -6.14
CA ILE A 246 -2.24 -13.54 -6.69
C ILE A 246 -1.09 -14.51 -6.45
N ASN A 247 -0.44 -14.95 -7.51
CA ASN A 247 0.77 -15.77 -7.45
C ASN A 247 1.97 -14.89 -7.90
N TYR A 248 2.92 -14.67 -6.98
CA TYR A 248 4.08 -13.81 -7.20
C TYR A 248 5.26 -14.50 -7.89
N GLY A 249 5.02 -15.64 -8.51
CA GLY A 249 6.01 -16.28 -9.36
C GLY A 249 6.92 -17.30 -8.67
N ASP A 250 8.07 -17.55 -9.26
CA ASP A 250 8.94 -18.71 -9.06
C ASP A 250 10.34 -18.36 -8.51
N SER A 251 10.49 -17.25 -7.83
CA SER A 251 11.74 -16.80 -7.20
C SER A 251 12.72 -16.04 -8.09
N LEU A 252 12.30 -15.50 -9.22
CA LEU A 252 13.08 -14.56 -10.03
C LEU A 252 12.94 -13.13 -9.51
N CYS A 253 13.91 -12.27 -9.82
CA CYS A 253 13.83 -10.81 -9.60
C CYS A 253 13.13 -10.15 -10.79
N ASP A 254 11.88 -10.48 -11.01
CA ASP A 254 11.05 -9.87 -12.03
C ASP A 254 9.77 -9.28 -11.42
N CYS A 255 8.97 -8.63 -12.21
CA CYS A 255 7.71 -8.06 -11.78
C CYS A 255 6.52 -8.85 -12.37
N ASN A 256 6.76 -10.09 -12.76
CA ASN A 256 5.73 -10.94 -13.31
C ASN A 256 4.95 -11.61 -12.18
N PHE A 257 3.65 -11.55 -12.25
CA PHE A 257 2.76 -12.29 -11.36
C PHE A 257 1.47 -12.63 -12.08
N ASP A 258 0.79 -13.64 -11.59
CA ASP A 258 -0.48 -14.10 -12.13
C ASP A 258 -1.62 -13.74 -11.17
N ILE A 259 -2.76 -13.32 -11.72
CA ILE A 259 -4.00 -13.19 -10.96
C ILE A 259 -4.99 -14.21 -11.51
N THR A 260 -5.46 -15.11 -10.66
CA THR A 260 -6.52 -16.07 -11.02
C THR A 260 -7.86 -15.61 -10.45
N ILE A 261 -8.89 -15.53 -11.32
CA ILE A 261 -10.27 -15.19 -10.98
C ILE A 261 -11.19 -16.22 -11.63
N ASN A 262 -12.03 -16.88 -10.85
CA ASN A 262 -12.95 -17.93 -11.34
C ASN A 262 -12.23 -19.00 -12.20
N GLY A 263 -11.00 -19.37 -11.84
CA GLY A 263 -10.21 -20.36 -12.56
C GLY A 263 -9.54 -19.83 -13.84
N THR A 264 -9.79 -18.58 -14.23
CA THR A 264 -9.11 -17.94 -15.36
C THR A 264 -7.86 -17.22 -14.87
N ASN A 265 -6.72 -17.47 -15.51
CA ASN A 265 -5.44 -16.84 -15.19
C ASN A 265 -5.20 -15.61 -16.05
N TYR A 266 -4.75 -14.53 -15.41
CA TYR A 266 -4.42 -13.24 -16.02
C TYR A 266 -2.98 -12.90 -15.67
N PRO A 267 -2.02 -13.13 -16.59
CA PRO A 267 -0.63 -12.76 -16.35
C PRO A 267 -0.49 -11.24 -16.32
N ILE A 268 0.23 -10.73 -15.34
CA ILE A 268 0.52 -9.31 -15.16
C ILE A 268 2.02 -9.12 -15.26
N VAL A 269 2.43 -8.23 -16.14
CA VAL A 269 3.82 -7.78 -16.27
C VAL A 269 3.85 -6.31 -15.88
N VAL A 270 4.64 -5.96 -14.87
CA VAL A 270 4.85 -4.58 -14.46
C VAL A 270 6.19 -4.13 -15.05
N ASN A 271 6.14 -3.24 -16.04
CA ASN A 271 7.31 -2.65 -16.69
C ASN A 271 7.83 -1.43 -15.94
#